data_0e40066b14fdb113aa2b284153c51a58
#
_entry.id   0e40066b14fdb113aa2b284153c51a58
#
_cell.length_a   1.000
_cell.length_b   1.000
_cell.length_c   1.000
_cell.angle_alpha   90.00
_cell.angle_beta   90.00
_cell.angle_gamma   90.00
#
_symmetry.space_group_name_H-M   'P 1'
#
loop_
_entity.id
_entity.type
_entity.pdbx_description
1 polymer ?
#
loop_
_entity_poly.entity_id
_entity_poly.type
_entity_poly.pdbx_seq_one_letter_code
_entity_poly.pdbx_strand_id
1 'polypeptide(L)'
;MIRSNLEIVRYVRSENGFSRAASMQITPGSAPYTLIKADDSKAYIPQYGLGNILIVNPMTLELKGEINLGHYAHTDQSADPARGIIRDGKLFVALDQVGPTWMPFEDYRQVDVLVIDVNTDRVEKMISETTSGLSFPTRPFLPGMMFMTESNDIYIACCGNFGYDDTYLKNGFVCIPNGSTEFDTNRSWDLSGTVIEGTDGWKPASIYNSFYMGGGKVIAFVACTELNEGNPYTSHNSIAAVIDLNNKTVKRIQGIPNTDPHSGSICEYNGKFYVTAYGVDASGVFSYDPATDSAEQVLQCNTDLSYLYIF
;
A
#
# COMPACT_ATOMS: atom_id res chain seq x y z
N MET A 1 -2.38 -12.40 9.20
CA MET A 1 -2.71 -13.55 8.32
C MET A 1 -1.59 -14.56 8.41
N ILE A 2 -1.86 -15.79 8.84
CA ILE A 2 -0.80 -16.84 8.94
C ILE A 2 -0.79 -17.60 7.61
N ARG A 3 0.27 -17.41 6.82
CA ARG A 3 0.43 -18.05 5.49
C ARG A 3 0.77 -19.55 5.55
N SER A 4 1.13 -20.09 6.71
CA SER A 4 1.71 -21.44 6.82
C SER A 4 0.73 -22.59 6.58
N ASN A 5 -0.58 -22.35 6.69
CA ASN A 5 -1.59 -23.41 6.66
C ASN A 5 -2.58 -23.33 5.50
N LEU A 6 -2.33 -22.48 4.48
CA LEU A 6 -3.26 -22.28 3.36
C LEU A 6 -4.70 -21.97 3.83
N GLU A 7 -4.82 -21.18 4.86
CA GLU A 7 -6.11 -20.77 5.40
C GLU A 7 -6.16 -19.29 5.79
N ILE A 8 -7.33 -18.70 5.72
CA ILE A 8 -7.67 -17.41 6.33
C ILE A 8 -8.37 -17.72 7.64
N VAL A 9 -7.94 -17.06 8.73
CA VAL A 9 -8.50 -17.26 10.06
C VAL A 9 -9.00 -15.94 10.61
N ARG A 10 -10.23 -15.96 11.11
CA ARG A 10 -10.80 -14.87 11.89
C ARG A 10 -10.59 -15.14 13.39
N TYR A 11 -10.01 -14.16 14.05
CA TYR A 11 -9.85 -14.15 15.51
C TYR A 11 -10.80 -13.13 16.14
N VAL A 12 -11.24 -13.41 17.35
CA VAL A 12 -11.96 -12.47 18.20
C VAL A 12 -11.07 -12.14 19.39
N ARG A 13 -10.93 -10.85 19.68
CA ARG A 13 -10.20 -10.34 20.84
C ARG A 13 -11.12 -10.40 22.08
N SER A 14 -10.57 -10.83 23.21
CA SER A 14 -11.17 -10.79 24.53
C SER A 14 -10.14 -10.27 25.55
N GLU A 15 -10.53 -10.11 26.80
CA GLU A 15 -9.61 -9.77 27.89
C GLU A 15 -8.47 -10.78 28.07
N ASN A 16 -8.69 -12.02 27.66
CA ASN A 16 -7.72 -13.12 27.77
C ASN A 16 -6.90 -13.34 26.47
N GLY A 17 -6.95 -12.40 25.51
CA GLY A 17 -6.22 -12.50 24.25
C GLY A 17 -7.12 -12.80 23.04
N PHE A 18 -6.62 -13.60 22.08
CA PHE A 18 -7.32 -13.89 20.84
C PHE A 18 -7.79 -15.33 20.79
N SER A 19 -9.06 -15.54 20.40
CA SER A 19 -9.63 -16.84 20.13
C SER A 19 -10.03 -17.00 18.67
N ARG A 20 -9.77 -18.17 18.09
CA ARG A 20 -10.17 -18.52 16.72
C ARG A 20 -11.68 -18.64 16.66
N ALA A 21 -12.31 -17.87 15.75
CA ALA A 21 -13.77 -17.82 15.60
C ALA A 21 -14.25 -18.46 14.30
N ALA A 22 -13.51 -18.33 13.22
CA ALA A 22 -13.82 -18.94 11.92
C ALA A 22 -12.55 -19.14 11.09
N SER A 23 -12.62 -20.04 10.10
CA SER A 23 -11.57 -20.17 9.09
C SER A 23 -12.08 -20.69 7.76
N MET A 24 -11.39 -20.37 6.68
CA MET A 24 -11.61 -20.94 5.36
C MET A 24 -10.29 -21.37 4.74
N GLN A 25 -10.31 -22.46 3.98
CA GLN A 25 -9.16 -22.89 3.20
C GLN A 25 -9.03 -21.99 1.97
N ILE A 26 -7.78 -21.73 1.57
CA ILE A 26 -7.46 -20.98 0.36
C ILE A 26 -6.68 -21.85 -0.63
N THR A 27 -6.82 -21.52 -1.90
CA THR A 27 -6.08 -22.20 -2.98
C THR A 27 -4.58 -21.86 -2.86
N PRO A 28 -3.67 -22.84 -3.00
CA PRO A 28 -2.23 -22.56 -3.08
C PRO A 28 -1.92 -21.53 -4.17
N GLY A 29 -1.04 -20.58 -3.85
CA GLY A 29 -0.67 -19.51 -4.77
C GLY A 29 -1.63 -18.31 -4.80
N SER A 30 -2.77 -18.35 -4.10
CA SER A 30 -3.76 -17.27 -4.13
C SER A 30 -3.28 -15.92 -3.58
N ALA A 31 -2.32 -15.94 -2.64
CA ALA A 31 -1.75 -14.73 -2.02
C ALA A 31 -2.81 -13.67 -1.60
N PRO A 32 -3.77 -14.00 -0.73
CA PRO A 32 -4.77 -13.07 -0.24
C PRO A 32 -4.15 -12.15 0.82
N TYR A 33 -3.94 -10.90 0.51
CA TYR A 33 -3.26 -9.96 1.42
C TYR A 33 -4.22 -9.08 2.22
N THR A 34 -5.46 -8.92 1.76
CA THR A 34 -6.42 -8.01 2.38
C THR A 34 -7.83 -8.59 2.39
N LEU A 35 -8.65 -8.10 3.32
CA LEU A 35 -10.09 -8.28 3.34
C LEU A 35 -10.74 -6.91 3.37
N ILE A 36 -11.62 -6.63 2.41
CA ILE A 36 -12.32 -5.35 2.27
C ILE A 36 -13.77 -5.58 2.67
N LYS A 37 -14.13 -5.11 3.85
CA LYS A 37 -15.46 -5.31 4.42
C LYS A 37 -16.46 -4.32 3.82
N ALA A 38 -17.53 -4.82 3.21
CA ALA A 38 -18.65 -4.01 2.77
C ALA A 38 -19.66 -3.80 3.91
N ASP A 39 -20.03 -4.89 4.59
CA ASP A 39 -20.93 -4.91 5.75
C ASP A 39 -20.67 -6.16 6.61
N ASP A 40 -21.51 -6.44 7.60
CA ASP A 40 -21.37 -7.60 8.48
C ASP A 40 -21.67 -8.95 7.79
N SER A 41 -22.22 -8.91 6.59
CA SER A 41 -22.59 -10.08 5.81
C SER A 41 -21.77 -10.28 4.54
N LYS A 42 -21.02 -9.25 4.09
CA LYS A 42 -20.25 -9.26 2.85
C LYS A 42 -18.89 -8.60 2.99
N ALA A 43 -17.88 -9.28 2.48
CA ALA A 43 -16.53 -8.77 2.29
C ALA A 43 -15.91 -9.33 1.01
N TYR A 44 -14.88 -8.66 0.52
CA TYR A 44 -14.11 -9.02 -0.67
C TYR A 44 -12.68 -9.36 -0.28
N ILE A 45 -12.14 -10.42 -0.87
CA ILE A 45 -10.75 -10.85 -0.66
C ILE A 45 -10.08 -10.95 -2.02
N PRO A 46 -9.32 -9.93 -2.44
CA PRO A 46 -8.48 -10.03 -3.62
C PRO A 46 -7.46 -11.17 -3.47
N GLN A 47 -7.40 -12.04 -4.46
CA GLN A 47 -6.42 -13.11 -4.56
C GLN A 47 -5.35 -12.70 -5.57
N TYR A 48 -4.32 -12.03 -5.08
CA TYR A 48 -3.27 -11.41 -5.88
C TYR A 48 -2.63 -12.37 -6.88
N GLY A 49 -2.31 -13.58 -6.44
CA GLY A 49 -1.62 -14.56 -7.29
C GLY A 49 -2.53 -15.39 -8.22
N LEU A 50 -3.86 -15.24 -8.13
CA LEU A 50 -4.82 -15.98 -8.98
C LEU A 50 -5.65 -15.05 -9.88
N GLY A 51 -5.54 -13.73 -9.72
CA GLY A 51 -6.24 -12.77 -10.55
C GLY A 51 -7.77 -12.83 -10.41
N ASN A 52 -8.28 -13.06 -9.18
CA ASN A 52 -9.71 -13.07 -8.88
C ASN A 52 -10.00 -12.41 -7.53
N ILE A 53 -11.27 -12.21 -7.20
CA ILE A 53 -11.72 -11.67 -5.91
C ILE A 53 -12.76 -12.62 -5.33
N LEU A 54 -12.52 -13.15 -4.13
CA LEU A 54 -13.54 -13.92 -3.40
C LEU A 54 -14.53 -12.99 -2.73
N ILE A 55 -15.81 -13.38 -2.72
CA ILE A 55 -16.89 -12.76 -1.97
C ILE A 55 -17.21 -13.68 -0.79
N VAL A 56 -17.08 -13.18 0.42
CA VAL A 56 -17.24 -13.99 1.63
C VAL A 56 -18.13 -13.30 2.65
N ASN A 57 -18.66 -14.08 3.59
CA ASN A 57 -19.21 -13.53 4.83
C ASN A 57 -18.04 -13.26 5.79
N PRO A 58 -17.76 -12.02 6.23
CA PRO A 58 -16.61 -11.71 7.07
C PRO A 58 -16.72 -12.29 8.49
N MET A 59 -17.90 -12.66 8.95
CA MET A 59 -18.13 -13.22 10.29
C MET A 59 -17.92 -14.72 10.33
N THR A 60 -18.31 -15.45 9.29
CA THR A 60 -18.24 -16.91 9.21
C THR A 60 -17.14 -17.42 8.30
N LEU A 61 -16.60 -16.55 7.43
CA LEU A 61 -15.68 -16.86 6.32
C LEU A 61 -16.27 -17.85 5.31
N GLU A 62 -17.60 -17.92 5.22
CA GLU A 62 -18.28 -18.68 4.19
C GLU A 62 -18.12 -18.01 2.83
N LEU A 63 -17.70 -18.80 1.82
CA LEU A 63 -17.60 -18.34 0.44
C LEU A 63 -19.01 -18.14 -0.14
N LYS A 64 -19.27 -16.96 -0.69
CA LYS A 64 -20.53 -16.58 -1.34
C LYS A 64 -20.44 -16.51 -2.86
N GLY A 65 -19.26 -16.23 -3.39
CA GLY A 65 -19.04 -16.08 -4.82
C GLY A 65 -17.61 -15.68 -5.15
N GLU A 66 -17.39 -15.45 -6.43
CA GLU A 66 -16.10 -15.08 -6.98
C GLU A 66 -16.28 -14.14 -8.17
N ILE A 67 -15.38 -13.17 -8.30
CA ILE A 67 -15.25 -12.28 -9.46
C ILE A 67 -13.96 -12.65 -10.18
N ASN A 68 -14.06 -13.19 -11.38
CA ASN A 68 -12.91 -13.50 -12.24
C ASN A 68 -12.41 -12.23 -12.92
N LEU A 69 -11.11 -11.97 -12.87
CA LEU A 69 -10.47 -10.76 -13.42
C LEU A 69 -9.56 -11.05 -14.61
N GLY A 70 -9.47 -12.28 -15.10
CA GLY A 70 -8.58 -12.64 -16.22
C GLY A 70 -8.78 -11.81 -17.48
N HIS A 71 -9.99 -11.24 -17.69
CA HIS A 71 -10.26 -10.33 -18.81
C HIS A 71 -9.57 -8.97 -18.69
N TYR A 72 -9.15 -8.59 -17.48
CA TYR A 72 -8.50 -7.32 -17.16
C TYR A 72 -6.98 -7.44 -17.03
N ALA A 73 -6.43 -8.63 -17.17
CA ALA A 73 -4.99 -8.88 -17.15
C ALA A 73 -4.32 -8.34 -18.42
N HIS A 74 -3.11 -7.79 -18.28
CA HIS A 74 -2.36 -7.29 -19.43
C HIS A 74 -1.90 -8.44 -20.34
N THR A 75 -1.04 -9.37 -19.87
CA THR A 75 -0.49 -10.43 -20.73
C THR A 75 -0.51 -11.81 -20.12
N ASP A 76 -0.40 -11.98 -18.81
CA ASP A 76 -0.10 -13.24 -18.12
C ASP A 76 -1.31 -13.93 -17.47
N GLN A 77 -2.52 -13.49 -17.74
CA GLN A 77 -3.79 -13.98 -17.19
C GLN A 77 -4.07 -13.59 -15.73
N SER A 78 -3.16 -12.88 -15.03
CA SER A 78 -3.41 -12.27 -13.74
C SER A 78 -3.45 -10.75 -13.85
N ALA A 79 -4.47 -10.12 -13.29
CA ALA A 79 -4.54 -8.66 -13.16
C ALA A 79 -3.93 -8.18 -11.84
N ASP A 80 -3.46 -9.09 -11.00
CA ASP A 80 -2.84 -8.84 -9.69
C ASP A 80 -3.64 -7.89 -8.80
N PRO A 81 -4.90 -8.26 -8.44
CA PRO A 81 -5.76 -7.40 -7.63
C PRO A 81 -5.15 -7.21 -6.24
N ALA A 82 -4.79 -5.97 -5.92
CA ALA A 82 -4.02 -5.64 -4.74
C ALA A 82 -4.90 -5.11 -3.59
N ARG A 83 -5.04 -3.81 -3.48
CA ARG A 83 -5.81 -3.14 -2.42
C ARG A 83 -7.13 -2.62 -2.98
N GLY A 84 -8.09 -2.39 -2.08
CA GLY A 84 -9.34 -1.77 -2.48
C GLY A 84 -9.99 -0.97 -1.36
N ILE A 85 -10.83 -0.02 -1.76
CA ILE A 85 -11.63 0.85 -0.89
C ILE A 85 -13.07 0.85 -1.40
N ILE A 86 -14.02 0.84 -0.47
CA ILE A 86 -15.44 1.03 -0.80
C ILE A 86 -15.81 2.48 -0.53
N ARG A 87 -16.43 3.12 -1.54
CA ARG A 87 -16.99 4.46 -1.47
C ARG A 87 -18.28 4.51 -2.28
N ASP A 88 -19.34 5.04 -1.71
CA ASP A 88 -20.64 5.27 -2.37
C ASP A 88 -21.22 4.01 -3.07
N GLY A 89 -21.12 2.85 -2.41
CA GLY A 89 -21.61 1.58 -2.96
C GLY A 89 -20.76 0.99 -4.09
N LYS A 90 -19.59 1.55 -4.35
CA LYS A 90 -18.59 1.05 -5.31
C LYS A 90 -17.34 0.58 -4.59
N LEU A 91 -16.84 -0.58 -4.98
CA LEU A 91 -15.53 -1.08 -4.58
C LEU A 91 -14.53 -0.72 -5.69
N PHE A 92 -13.51 0.04 -5.32
CA PHE A 92 -12.37 0.40 -6.16
C PHE A 92 -11.22 -0.56 -5.83
N VAL A 93 -10.73 -1.33 -6.79
CA VAL A 93 -9.62 -2.30 -6.58
C VAL A 93 -8.46 -1.94 -7.50
N ALA A 94 -7.31 -1.63 -6.92
CA ALA A 94 -6.08 -1.40 -7.66
C ALA A 94 -5.54 -2.71 -8.24
N LEU A 95 -5.02 -2.64 -9.47
CA LEU A 95 -4.41 -3.75 -10.19
C LEU A 95 -2.92 -3.46 -10.39
N ASP A 96 -2.04 -4.30 -9.86
CA ASP A 96 -0.59 -4.07 -9.96
C ASP A 96 -0.02 -4.39 -11.33
N GLN A 97 -0.66 -5.30 -12.08
CA GLN A 97 -0.24 -5.69 -13.44
C GLN A 97 1.26 -5.98 -13.52
N VAL A 98 1.71 -6.96 -12.75
CA VAL A 98 3.13 -7.32 -12.69
C VAL A 98 3.46 -8.52 -13.58
N GLY A 99 4.65 -8.50 -14.16
CA GLY A 99 5.18 -9.63 -14.93
C GLY A 99 5.75 -10.74 -14.05
N PRO A 100 6.30 -11.79 -14.67
CA PRO A 100 6.86 -12.96 -13.97
C PRO A 100 8.00 -12.61 -12.99
N THR A 101 8.61 -11.45 -13.13
CA THR A 101 9.68 -10.94 -12.24
C THR A 101 9.15 -10.13 -11.07
N TRP A 102 7.83 -10.05 -10.89
CA TRP A 102 7.14 -9.20 -9.91
C TRP A 102 7.37 -7.70 -10.09
N MET A 103 7.77 -7.31 -11.29
CA MET A 103 7.98 -5.92 -11.68
C MET A 103 6.91 -5.49 -12.69
N PRO A 104 6.56 -4.19 -12.75
CA PRO A 104 5.67 -3.68 -13.79
C PRO A 104 6.21 -4.02 -15.19
N PHE A 105 5.32 -4.30 -16.12
CA PHE A 105 5.71 -4.48 -17.51
C PHE A 105 6.29 -3.18 -18.08
N GLU A 106 7.39 -3.26 -18.85
CA GLU A 106 8.05 -2.08 -19.42
C GLU A 106 7.17 -1.32 -20.40
N ASP A 107 6.30 -2.04 -21.11
CA ASP A 107 5.35 -1.51 -22.10
C ASP A 107 3.99 -1.13 -21.48
N TYR A 108 3.82 -1.24 -20.16
CA TYR A 108 2.55 -1.00 -19.48
C TYR A 108 2.71 -0.08 -18.26
N ARG A 109 3.11 1.16 -18.51
CA ARG A 109 3.36 2.17 -17.47
C ARG A 109 2.10 2.99 -17.21
N GLN A 110 1.15 2.41 -16.47
CA GLN A 110 -0.12 3.03 -16.11
C GLN A 110 -0.63 2.51 -14.76
N VAL A 111 -1.68 3.12 -14.25
CA VAL A 111 -2.38 2.71 -13.03
C VAL A 111 -3.80 2.31 -13.38
N ASP A 112 -4.14 1.05 -13.13
CA ASP A 112 -5.47 0.50 -13.35
C ASP A 112 -6.23 0.31 -12.05
N VAL A 113 -7.53 0.64 -12.07
CA VAL A 113 -8.45 0.40 -10.97
C VAL A 113 -9.76 -0.16 -11.51
N LEU A 114 -10.22 -1.27 -10.95
CA LEU A 114 -11.57 -1.77 -11.20
C LEU A 114 -12.59 -1.04 -10.34
N VAL A 115 -13.70 -0.69 -10.95
CA VAL A 115 -14.90 -0.18 -10.28
C VAL A 115 -15.95 -1.27 -10.28
N ILE A 116 -16.29 -1.77 -9.09
CA ILE A 116 -17.21 -2.89 -8.90
C ILE A 116 -18.43 -2.39 -8.11
N ASP A 117 -19.63 -2.66 -8.60
CA ASP A 117 -20.86 -2.36 -7.87
C ASP A 117 -21.04 -3.35 -6.71
N VAL A 118 -21.09 -2.84 -5.48
CA VAL A 118 -21.16 -3.66 -4.25
C VAL A 118 -22.50 -4.38 -4.12
N ASN A 119 -23.59 -3.90 -4.73
CA ASN A 119 -24.89 -4.55 -4.63
C ASN A 119 -25.04 -5.75 -5.59
N THR A 120 -24.41 -5.67 -6.76
CA THR A 120 -24.52 -6.69 -7.80
C THR A 120 -23.28 -7.58 -7.93
N ASP A 121 -22.17 -7.20 -7.27
CA ASP A 121 -20.87 -7.84 -7.36
C ASP A 121 -20.30 -7.90 -8.80
N ARG A 122 -20.68 -6.93 -9.64
CA ARG A 122 -20.24 -6.88 -11.04
C ARG A 122 -19.25 -5.77 -11.25
N VAL A 123 -18.21 -6.06 -12.02
CA VAL A 123 -17.31 -5.04 -12.54
C VAL A 123 -18.10 -4.16 -13.50
N GLU A 124 -18.18 -2.87 -13.20
CA GLU A 124 -18.81 -1.87 -14.08
C GLU A 124 -17.83 -1.41 -15.16
N LYS A 125 -16.58 -1.20 -14.76
CA LYS A 125 -15.52 -0.77 -15.67
C LYS A 125 -14.13 -0.92 -15.02
N MET A 126 -13.11 -0.86 -15.85
CA MET A 126 -11.74 -0.54 -15.46
C MET A 126 -11.46 0.92 -15.85
N ILE A 127 -10.83 1.66 -14.97
CA ILE A 127 -10.34 3.02 -15.22
C ILE A 127 -8.81 3.00 -15.19
N SER A 128 -8.19 3.79 -16.07
CA SER A 128 -6.73 3.81 -16.22
C SER A 128 -6.18 5.23 -16.20
N GLU A 129 -5.15 5.47 -15.40
CA GLU A 129 -4.34 6.69 -15.47
C GLU A 129 -3.09 6.40 -16.31
N THR A 130 -3.03 6.98 -17.51
CA THR A 130 -2.00 6.69 -18.52
C THR A 130 -1.07 7.87 -18.82
N THR A 131 -1.28 9.02 -18.16
CA THR A 131 -0.63 10.28 -18.52
C THR A 131 0.60 10.59 -17.67
N SER A 132 0.58 10.21 -16.40
CA SER A 132 1.70 10.44 -15.47
C SER A 132 2.90 9.52 -15.72
N GLY A 133 2.64 8.34 -16.27
CA GLY A 133 3.59 7.25 -16.36
C GLY A 133 3.85 6.58 -15.01
N LEU A 134 3.02 6.82 -13.99
CA LEU A 134 3.06 6.05 -12.74
C LEU A 134 2.59 4.61 -12.97
N SER A 135 3.08 3.69 -12.16
CA SER A 135 2.72 2.27 -12.24
C SER A 135 2.87 1.58 -10.89
N PHE A 136 2.46 0.32 -10.80
CA PHE A 136 2.46 -0.48 -9.58
C PHE A 136 1.66 0.22 -8.46
N PRO A 137 0.33 0.33 -8.61
CA PRO A 137 -0.53 0.97 -7.62
C PRO A 137 -0.65 0.12 -6.37
N THR A 138 -0.11 0.56 -5.27
CA THR A 138 -0.05 -0.08 -3.95
C THR A 138 1.06 -1.14 -3.81
N ARG A 139 1.19 -1.64 -2.60
CA ARG A 139 1.82 -2.93 -2.25
C ARG A 139 0.74 -3.72 -1.51
N PRO A 140 0.33 -4.89 -2.02
CA PRO A 140 -0.94 -5.51 -1.62
C PRO A 140 -1.05 -5.83 -0.12
N PHE A 141 0.07 -6.06 0.56
CA PHE A 141 0.12 -6.36 2.00
C PHE A 141 0.21 -5.12 2.91
N LEU A 142 0.35 -3.91 2.34
CA LEU A 142 0.47 -2.66 3.12
C LEU A 142 -0.83 -1.84 3.04
N PRO A 143 -1.57 -1.69 4.15
CA PRO A 143 -2.90 -1.09 4.12
C PRO A 143 -2.92 0.41 3.78
N GLY A 144 -1.87 1.14 4.09
CA GLY A 144 -1.82 2.59 3.93
C GLY A 144 -1.51 3.08 2.51
N MET A 145 -1.23 2.16 1.56
CA MET A 145 -0.89 2.54 0.18
C MET A 145 -2.11 3.00 -0.63
N MET A 146 -3.31 2.72 -0.19
CA MET A 146 -4.56 3.23 -0.75
C MET A 146 -5.42 3.76 0.39
N PHE A 147 -5.82 5.01 0.33
CA PHE A 147 -6.53 5.68 1.42
C PHE A 147 -7.56 6.69 0.92
N MET A 148 -8.47 7.06 1.80
CA MET A 148 -9.50 8.07 1.55
C MET A 148 -9.23 9.28 2.44
N THR A 149 -9.33 10.48 1.88
CA THR A 149 -9.19 11.74 2.59
C THR A 149 -10.50 12.14 3.28
N GLU A 150 -10.47 13.22 4.07
CA GLU A 150 -11.66 13.80 4.72
C GLU A 150 -12.68 14.33 3.69
N SER A 151 -12.23 14.68 2.50
CA SER A 151 -13.10 15.05 1.36
C SER A 151 -13.63 13.87 0.59
N ASN A 152 -13.40 12.63 1.03
CA ASN A 152 -13.71 11.38 0.34
C ASN A 152 -13.01 11.19 -1.02
N ASP A 153 -11.90 11.87 -1.27
CA ASP A 153 -11.05 11.57 -2.40
C ASP A 153 -10.26 10.28 -2.12
N ILE A 154 -10.13 9.39 -3.10
CA ILE A 154 -9.29 8.20 -3.00
C ILE A 154 -7.93 8.52 -3.60
N TYR A 155 -6.88 8.36 -2.81
CA TYR A 155 -5.49 8.41 -3.26
C TYR A 155 -4.88 7.02 -3.26
N ILE A 156 -4.02 6.78 -4.24
CA ILE A 156 -3.29 5.52 -4.41
C ILE A 156 -1.81 5.85 -4.58
N ALA A 157 -0.99 5.31 -3.70
CA ALA A 157 0.46 5.40 -3.80
C ALA A 157 0.98 4.38 -4.80
N CYS A 158 1.82 4.83 -5.74
CA CYS A 158 2.39 4.04 -6.82
C CYS A 158 3.89 3.84 -6.58
N CYS A 159 4.34 2.59 -6.53
CA CYS A 159 5.73 2.24 -6.22
C CYS A 159 6.67 2.37 -7.42
N GLY A 160 6.14 2.33 -8.65
CA GLY A 160 6.94 2.29 -9.85
C GLY A 160 7.81 1.03 -9.93
N ASN A 161 9.07 1.19 -10.26
CA ASN A 161 10.04 0.09 -10.43
C ASN A 161 10.97 -0.09 -9.20
N PHE A 162 10.54 0.35 -8.02
CA PHE A 162 11.27 0.21 -6.74
C PHE A 162 12.69 0.78 -6.72
N GLY A 163 13.03 1.67 -7.66
CA GLY A 163 14.38 2.21 -7.79
C GLY A 163 15.40 1.25 -8.41
N TYR A 164 14.94 0.16 -9.06
CA TYR A 164 15.84 -0.81 -9.73
C TYR A 164 16.33 -0.37 -11.10
N ASP A 165 15.64 0.56 -11.73
CA ASP A 165 15.95 1.03 -13.07
C ASP A 165 16.11 2.55 -13.03
N ASP A 166 17.35 3.03 -13.14
CA ASP A 166 17.67 4.45 -13.10
C ASP A 166 17.04 5.24 -14.26
N THR A 167 16.57 4.57 -15.30
CA THR A 167 15.86 5.19 -16.42
C THR A 167 14.39 5.39 -16.15
N TYR A 168 13.85 4.72 -15.11
CA TYR A 168 12.44 4.79 -14.73
C TYR A 168 12.27 4.84 -13.22
N LEU A 169 12.37 6.04 -12.65
CA LEU A 169 12.23 6.30 -11.20
C LEU A 169 10.86 6.89 -10.84
N LYS A 170 9.88 6.83 -11.74
CA LYS A 170 8.55 7.38 -11.50
C LYS A 170 7.84 6.63 -10.38
N ASN A 171 7.42 7.38 -9.39
CA ASN A 171 6.65 6.94 -8.23
C ASN A 171 5.84 8.11 -7.71
N GLY A 172 4.73 7.87 -6.99
CA GLY A 172 3.92 8.99 -6.53
C GLY A 172 2.49 8.63 -6.23
N PHE A 173 1.58 9.55 -6.48
CA PHE A 173 0.16 9.39 -6.16
C PHE A 173 -0.73 9.68 -7.36
N VAL A 174 -1.79 8.89 -7.50
CA VAL A 174 -2.94 9.18 -8.36
C VAL A 174 -4.18 9.41 -7.50
N CYS A 175 -5.18 10.11 -8.03
CA CYS A 175 -6.37 10.50 -7.30
C CYS A 175 -7.65 10.21 -8.08
N ILE A 176 -8.63 9.61 -7.38
CA ILE A 176 -10.02 9.50 -7.84
C ILE A 176 -10.86 10.44 -6.96
N PRO A 177 -11.32 11.60 -7.49
CA PRO A 177 -12.05 12.59 -6.71
C PRO A 177 -13.36 12.06 -6.12
N ASN A 178 -13.80 12.65 -5.04
CA ASN A 178 -15.10 12.40 -4.44
C ASN A 178 -16.22 12.55 -5.50
N GLY A 179 -17.19 11.62 -5.48
CA GLY A 179 -18.29 11.58 -6.44
C GLY A 179 -17.90 11.14 -7.86
N SER A 180 -16.62 10.90 -8.14
CA SER A 180 -16.13 10.42 -9.43
C SER A 180 -15.80 8.93 -9.40
N THR A 181 -15.92 8.28 -10.56
CA THR A 181 -15.36 6.96 -10.83
C THR A 181 -14.30 7.01 -11.93
N GLU A 182 -13.61 8.16 -12.05
CA GLU A 182 -12.52 8.40 -13.00
C GLU A 182 -11.35 9.05 -12.26
N PHE A 183 -10.13 8.86 -12.76
CA PHE A 183 -8.97 9.59 -12.27
C PHE A 183 -9.03 11.08 -12.62
N ASP A 184 -8.53 11.92 -11.72
CA ASP A 184 -8.18 13.31 -12.02
C ASP A 184 -6.67 13.40 -12.27
N THR A 185 -6.29 13.43 -13.55
CA THR A 185 -4.89 13.46 -13.97
C THR A 185 -4.15 14.72 -13.53
N ASN A 186 -4.87 15.83 -13.26
CA ASN A 186 -4.25 17.05 -12.72
C ASN A 186 -3.81 16.89 -11.26
N ARG A 187 -4.38 15.92 -10.56
CA ARG A 187 -4.04 15.59 -9.17
C ARG A 187 -3.04 14.42 -9.07
N SER A 188 -2.72 13.77 -10.19
CA SER A 188 -1.60 12.84 -10.26
C SER A 188 -0.29 13.58 -10.01
N TRP A 189 0.59 12.99 -9.21
CA TRP A 189 1.84 13.63 -8.86
C TRP A 189 2.98 12.61 -8.84
N ASP A 190 3.90 12.74 -9.80
CA ASP A 190 5.17 12.04 -9.87
C ASP A 190 6.17 12.71 -8.92
N LEU A 191 6.63 11.99 -7.91
CA LEU A 191 7.57 12.47 -6.89
C LEU A 191 9.02 12.44 -7.36
N SER A 192 9.35 11.71 -8.42
CA SER A 192 10.75 11.45 -8.82
C SER A 192 11.55 12.72 -9.17
N GLY A 193 10.84 13.81 -9.49
CA GLY A 193 11.43 15.14 -9.71
C GLY A 193 11.56 16.01 -8.45
N THR A 194 10.98 15.60 -7.32
CA THR A 194 10.85 16.43 -6.12
C THR A 194 12.07 16.25 -5.22
N VAL A 195 12.74 17.35 -4.86
CA VAL A 195 13.83 17.31 -3.86
C VAL A 195 13.23 17.11 -2.47
N ILE A 196 13.81 16.19 -1.70
CA ILE A 196 13.42 15.92 -0.32
C ILE A 196 14.07 16.93 0.60
N GLU A 197 13.26 17.74 1.27
CA GLU A 197 13.74 18.69 2.28
C GLU A 197 14.43 17.97 3.43
N GLY A 198 15.57 18.51 3.91
CA GLY A 198 16.39 17.93 4.97
C GLY A 198 17.34 16.83 4.50
N THR A 199 17.62 16.76 3.19
CA THR A 199 18.64 15.93 2.54
C THR A 199 19.57 16.75 1.65
N ASP A 200 20.63 16.15 1.14
CA ASP A 200 21.57 16.77 0.22
C ASP A 200 21.08 16.74 -1.25
N GLY A 201 19.79 17.04 -1.46
CA GLY A 201 19.19 17.09 -2.80
C GLY A 201 18.64 15.75 -3.28
N TRP A 202 18.47 14.76 -2.41
CA TRP A 202 17.93 13.44 -2.76
C TRP A 202 16.50 13.54 -3.29
N LYS A 203 16.12 12.53 -4.08
CA LYS A 203 14.79 12.44 -4.69
C LYS A 203 14.15 11.08 -4.44
N PRO A 204 12.81 11.00 -4.32
CA PRO A 204 12.13 9.71 -4.23
C PRO A 204 12.32 8.88 -5.49
N ALA A 205 12.78 7.64 -5.33
CA ALA A 205 12.87 6.64 -6.39
C ALA A 205 11.75 5.59 -6.30
N SER A 206 11.15 5.45 -5.11
CA SER A 206 9.98 4.60 -4.87
C SER A 206 9.31 4.97 -3.56
N ILE A 207 7.99 4.73 -3.45
CA ILE A 207 7.25 4.70 -2.18
C ILE A 207 7.13 3.24 -1.76
N TYR A 208 7.79 2.84 -0.68
CA TYR A 208 7.70 1.46 -0.18
C TYR A 208 6.56 1.21 0.78
N ASN A 209 6.17 2.19 1.56
CA ASN A 209 5.03 2.17 2.46
C ASN A 209 4.52 3.59 2.69
N SER A 210 3.24 3.72 2.98
CA SER A 210 2.64 5.00 3.30
C SER A 210 1.49 4.85 4.30
N PHE A 211 1.16 5.94 4.99
CA PHE A 211 0.01 6.03 5.86
C PHE A 211 -0.53 7.47 5.85
N TYR A 212 -1.82 7.64 5.61
CA TYR A 212 -2.45 8.97 5.59
C TYR A 212 -2.58 9.52 7.01
N MET A 213 -2.05 10.73 7.22
CA MET A 213 -1.99 11.39 8.52
C MET A 213 -3.17 12.33 8.77
N GLY A 214 -3.97 12.62 7.75
CA GLY A 214 -4.96 13.68 7.76
C GLY A 214 -4.43 15.00 7.17
N GLY A 215 -5.37 15.91 6.79
CA GLY A 215 -5.04 17.24 6.27
C GLY A 215 -4.22 17.27 4.98
N GLY A 216 -4.29 16.21 4.17
CA GLY A 216 -3.52 16.09 2.93
C GLY A 216 -2.07 15.65 3.14
N LYS A 217 -1.70 15.18 4.33
CA LYS A 217 -0.35 14.70 4.62
C LYS A 217 -0.27 13.19 4.71
N VAL A 218 0.85 12.64 4.29
CA VAL A 218 1.15 11.21 4.28
C VAL A 218 2.52 10.99 4.91
N ILE A 219 2.63 10.12 5.91
CA ILE A 219 3.92 9.60 6.35
C ILE A 219 4.27 8.40 5.48
N ALA A 220 5.50 8.34 4.98
CA ALA A 220 5.92 7.30 4.04
C ALA A 220 7.38 6.89 4.26
N PHE A 221 7.70 5.67 3.85
CA PHE A 221 9.07 5.27 3.56
C PHE A 221 9.32 5.41 2.06
N VAL A 222 10.28 6.26 1.71
CA VAL A 222 10.67 6.52 0.33
C VAL A 222 12.12 6.07 0.10
N ALA A 223 12.34 5.32 -0.97
CA ALA A 223 13.69 4.96 -1.38
C ALA A 223 14.37 6.12 -2.09
N CYS A 224 15.69 6.23 -1.88
CA CYS A 224 16.58 7.19 -2.55
C CYS A 224 17.72 6.42 -3.18
N THR A 225 17.94 6.57 -4.49
CA THR A 225 19.02 5.85 -5.19
C THR A 225 20.40 6.26 -4.71
N GLU A 226 20.54 7.47 -4.19
CA GLU A 226 21.77 8.00 -3.57
C GLU A 226 22.25 7.20 -2.36
N LEU A 227 21.35 6.41 -1.75
CA LEU A 227 21.64 5.55 -0.61
C LEU A 227 21.85 4.07 -1.00
N ASN A 228 21.82 3.73 -2.28
CA ASN A 228 22.01 2.35 -2.72
C ASN A 228 23.45 1.88 -2.46
N GLU A 229 23.57 0.76 -1.77
CA GLU A 229 24.83 0.05 -1.51
C GLU A 229 24.88 -1.24 -2.35
N GLY A 230 24.74 -1.11 -3.68
CA GLY A 230 24.66 -2.25 -4.59
C GLY A 230 23.22 -2.61 -4.94
N ASN A 231 22.65 -3.71 -4.39
CA ASN A 231 21.29 -4.11 -4.68
C ASN A 231 20.28 -3.21 -3.93
N PRO A 232 19.41 -2.45 -4.62
CA PRO A 232 18.40 -1.59 -4.00
C PRO A 232 17.48 -2.30 -2.99
N TYR A 233 17.21 -3.58 -3.22
CA TYR A 233 16.31 -4.38 -2.40
C TYR A 233 16.88 -4.72 -1.00
N THR A 234 18.19 -4.70 -0.85
CA THR A 234 18.88 -5.03 0.41
C THR A 234 19.63 -3.85 1.02
N SER A 235 19.63 -2.70 0.34
CA SER A 235 20.27 -1.49 0.83
C SER A 235 19.40 -0.81 1.91
N HIS A 236 20.03 -0.09 2.85
CA HIS A 236 19.33 0.80 3.79
C HIS A 236 18.99 2.12 3.10
N ASN A 237 18.27 2.05 1.98
CA ASN A 237 18.03 3.17 1.08
C ASN A 237 16.69 3.89 1.32
N SER A 238 15.88 3.41 2.25
CA SER A 238 14.58 4.00 2.54
C SER A 238 14.65 4.93 3.73
N ILE A 239 14.10 6.12 3.58
CA ILE A 239 13.97 7.13 4.64
C ILE A 239 12.52 7.36 5.00
N ALA A 240 12.24 7.64 6.27
CA ALA A 240 10.94 8.11 6.70
C ALA A 240 10.77 9.58 6.29
N ALA A 241 9.64 9.91 5.66
CA ALA A 241 9.33 11.25 5.18
C ALA A 241 7.86 11.61 5.38
N VAL A 242 7.58 12.90 5.50
CA VAL A 242 6.23 13.46 5.35
C VAL A 242 6.09 14.00 3.94
N ILE A 243 5.04 13.54 3.25
CA ILE A 243 4.64 13.99 1.92
C ILE A 243 3.39 14.85 2.08
N ASP A 244 3.44 16.09 1.63
CA ASP A 244 2.30 17.01 1.61
C ASP A 244 1.69 17.04 0.20
N LEU A 245 0.51 16.42 0.05
CA LEU A 245 -0.19 16.33 -1.22
C LEU A 245 -0.73 17.68 -1.72
N ASN A 246 -1.02 18.60 -0.78
CA ASN A 246 -1.56 19.91 -1.11
C ASN A 246 -0.47 20.86 -1.60
N ASN A 247 0.68 20.87 -0.94
CA ASN A 247 1.81 21.76 -1.26
C ASN A 247 2.83 21.11 -2.20
N LYS A 248 2.67 19.81 -2.49
CA LYS A 248 3.58 19.01 -3.33
C LYS A 248 5.04 19.07 -2.82
N THR A 249 5.22 18.84 -1.52
CA THR A 249 6.54 18.79 -0.86
C THR A 249 6.78 17.43 -0.21
N VAL A 250 8.05 17.06 -0.11
CA VAL A 250 8.52 15.86 0.60
C VAL A 250 9.58 16.30 1.60
N LYS A 251 9.42 15.95 2.87
CA LYS A 251 10.34 16.33 3.96
C LYS A 251 10.78 15.10 4.74
N ARG A 252 12.08 14.89 4.89
CA ARG A 252 12.65 13.83 5.73
C ARG A 252 12.28 14.03 7.19
N ILE A 253 11.85 12.96 7.86
CA ILE A 253 11.71 12.95 9.33
C ILE A 253 13.08 12.67 9.93
N GLN A 254 13.60 13.65 10.68
CA GLN A 254 14.87 13.50 11.38
C GLN A 254 14.70 12.60 12.62
N GLY A 255 15.76 11.86 12.99
CA GLY A 255 15.74 10.97 14.16
C GLY A 255 15.27 9.54 13.89
N ILE A 256 14.79 9.24 12.66
CA ILE A 256 14.53 7.88 12.20
C ILE A 256 15.68 7.47 11.27
N PRO A 257 16.34 6.33 11.51
CA PRO A 257 17.46 5.89 10.68
C PRO A 257 16.99 5.51 9.26
N ASN A 258 17.93 5.54 8.30
CA ASN A 258 17.69 4.89 7.03
C ASN A 258 17.44 3.40 7.26
N THR A 259 16.51 2.82 6.54
CA THR A 259 16.11 1.42 6.71
C THR A 259 16.11 0.69 5.37
N ASP A 260 16.16 -0.63 5.45
CA ASP A 260 15.86 -1.44 4.28
C ASP A 260 14.37 -1.30 3.88
N PRO A 261 14.00 -1.62 2.64
CA PRO A 261 12.65 -1.42 2.14
C PRO A 261 11.59 -2.38 2.75
N HIS A 262 12.01 -3.38 3.52
CA HIS A 262 11.12 -4.41 4.08
C HIS A 262 10.66 -4.11 5.49
N SER A 263 11.45 -3.34 6.25
CA SER A 263 11.27 -3.10 7.68
C SER A 263 10.47 -1.82 7.99
N GLY A 264 9.73 -1.31 7.01
CA GLY A 264 8.99 -0.07 7.12
C GLY A 264 7.50 -0.26 7.43
N SER A 265 7.12 -0.67 8.64
CA SER A 265 5.71 -0.64 9.08
C SER A 265 5.35 0.71 9.67
N ILE A 266 4.10 1.14 9.46
CA ILE A 266 3.58 2.43 9.97
C ILE A 266 2.21 2.18 10.60
N CYS A 267 1.99 2.70 11.81
CA CYS A 267 0.67 2.75 12.43
C CYS A 267 0.49 4.07 13.21
N GLU A 268 -0.75 4.46 13.44
CA GLU A 268 -1.12 5.62 14.25
C GLU A 268 -1.64 5.17 15.61
N TYR A 269 -1.27 5.90 16.67
CA TYR A 269 -1.84 5.75 17.99
C TYR A 269 -1.77 7.06 18.78
N ASN A 270 -2.91 7.52 19.26
CA ASN A 270 -3.03 8.76 20.06
C ASN A 270 -2.40 9.99 19.39
N GLY A 271 -2.59 10.16 18.08
CA GLY A 271 -2.10 11.31 17.32
C GLY A 271 -0.60 11.29 17.03
N LYS A 272 0.11 10.21 17.40
CA LYS A 272 1.50 9.96 17.00
C LYS A 272 1.58 8.80 16.00
N PHE A 273 2.63 8.81 15.18
CA PHE A 273 2.89 7.75 14.21
C PHE A 273 4.06 6.91 14.68
N TYR A 274 3.84 5.61 14.76
CA TYR A 274 4.85 4.63 15.13
C TYR A 274 5.33 3.93 13.87
N VAL A 275 6.63 3.95 13.66
CA VAL A 275 7.26 3.36 12.49
C VAL A 275 8.32 2.36 12.92
N THR A 276 8.46 1.27 12.18
CA THR A 276 9.58 0.37 12.33
C THR A 276 10.69 0.76 11.38
N ALA A 277 11.93 0.71 11.83
CA ALA A 277 13.11 0.90 10.99
C ALA A 277 14.21 -0.08 11.43
N TYR A 278 14.92 -0.61 10.43
CA TYR A 278 16.08 -1.47 10.60
C TYR A 278 17.26 -0.83 9.89
N GLY A 279 18.04 -0.07 10.65
CA GLY A 279 19.18 0.70 10.14
C GLY A 279 20.52 0.19 10.66
N VAL A 280 21.60 0.75 10.14
CA VAL A 280 22.97 0.39 10.54
C VAL A 280 23.24 0.77 12.00
N ASP A 281 22.83 1.98 12.41
CA ASP A 281 23.15 2.55 13.72
C ASP A 281 22.07 2.29 14.77
N ALA A 282 20.82 2.13 14.34
CA ALA A 282 19.69 1.90 15.24
C ALA A 282 18.61 1.09 14.54
N SER A 283 17.95 0.20 15.32
CA SER A 283 16.85 -0.63 14.83
C SER A 283 15.77 -0.75 15.90
N GLY A 284 14.49 -0.74 15.47
CA GLY A 284 13.37 -0.87 16.38
C GLY A 284 12.14 -0.09 15.97
N VAL A 285 11.40 0.40 16.98
CA VAL A 285 10.21 1.24 16.79
C VAL A 285 10.56 2.68 17.16
N PHE A 286 10.17 3.59 16.29
CA PHE A 286 10.31 5.03 16.47
C PHE A 286 8.93 5.66 16.51
N SER A 287 8.70 6.62 17.41
CA SER A 287 7.51 7.47 17.39
C SER A 287 7.83 8.78 16.68
N TYR A 288 6.91 9.24 15.85
CA TYR A 288 6.93 10.58 15.25
C TYR A 288 5.72 11.36 15.73
N ASP A 289 5.97 12.55 16.27
CA ASP A 289 4.95 13.50 16.70
C ASP A 289 4.84 14.65 15.68
N PRO A 290 3.76 14.70 14.86
CA PRO A 290 3.62 15.74 13.84
C PRO A 290 3.38 17.13 14.42
N ALA A 291 2.97 17.26 15.69
CA ALA A 291 2.74 18.55 16.33
C ALA A 291 4.05 19.25 16.67
N THR A 292 5.11 18.50 16.96
CA THR A 292 6.43 19.02 17.30
C THR A 292 7.47 18.76 16.21
N ASP A 293 7.10 18.02 15.16
CA ASP A 293 7.99 17.58 14.07
C ASP A 293 9.24 16.87 14.63
N SER A 294 9.05 15.99 15.61
CA SER A 294 10.13 15.29 16.29
C SER A 294 9.91 13.79 16.31
N ALA A 295 11.00 13.03 16.23
CA ALA A 295 10.96 11.58 16.37
C ALA A 295 11.93 11.09 17.44
N GLU A 296 11.56 9.99 18.11
CA GLU A 296 12.37 9.32 19.12
C GLU A 296 12.25 7.80 19.03
N GLN A 297 13.29 7.08 19.38
CA GLN A 297 13.25 5.63 19.49
C GLN A 297 12.51 5.23 20.77
N VAL A 298 11.42 4.48 20.65
CA VAL A 298 10.59 4.04 21.79
C VAL A 298 10.80 2.56 22.13
N LEU A 299 11.30 1.78 21.18
CA LEU A 299 11.66 0.36 21.42
C LEU A 299 12.88 0.00 20.57
N GLN A 300 13.93 -0.48 21.20
CA GLN A 300 15.09 -1.04 20.51
C GLN A 300 14.87 -2.53 20.21
N CYS A 301 15.19 -2.95 18.99
CA CYS A 301 15.17 -4.34 18.56
C CYS A 301 16.45 -4.66 17.80
N ASN A 302 16.89 -5.91 17.89
CA ASN A 302 18.12 -6.38 17.22
C ASN A 302 17.80 -7.11 15.91
N THR A 303 16.54 -7.11 15.48
CA THR A 303 16.06 -7.77 14.28
C THR A 303 15.12 -6.85 13.53
N ASP A 304 14.96 -7.11 12.26
CA ASP A 304 13.99 -6.47 11.42
C ASP A 304 12.55 -6.68 11.95
N LEU A 305 11.75 -5.62 11.89
CA LEU A 305 10.35 -5.58 12.31
C LEU A 305 9.48 -5.24 11.13
N SER A 306 8.98 -6.26 10.43
CA SER A 306 8.19 -6.07 9.21
C SER A 306 6.75 -5.62 9.48
N TYR A 307 6.22 -5.86 10.68
CA TYR A 307 4.84 -5.49 11.02
C TYR A 307 4.72 -4.96 12.45
N LEU A 308 3.95 -3.88 12.59
CA LEU A 308 3.60 -3.26 13.86
C LEU A 308 2.08 -3.06 13.93
N TYR A 309 1.45 -3.57 14.97
CA TYR A 309 0.04 -3.35 15.28
C TYR A 309 -0.11 -2.95 16.74
N ILE A 310 -0.87 -1.87 16.98
CA ILE A 310 -1.25 -1.43 18.32
C ILE A 310 -2.75 -1.73 18.50
N PHE A 311 -3.09 -2.38 19.62
CA PHE A 311 -4.45 -2.86 19.90
C PHE A 311 -5.10 -2.10 21.07
#